data_c6c76259a09f01a7a23a26ed989249cf
#
_entry.id   c6c76259a09f01a7a23a26ed989249cf
#
_cell.length_a   1.000
_cell.length_b   1.000
_cell.length_c   1.000
_cell.angle_alpha   90.00
_cell.angle_beta   90.00
_cell.angle_gamma   90.00
#
_symmetry.space_group_name_H-M   'P 1'
#
loop_
_entity.id
_entity.type
_entity.pdbx_description
1 polymer ?
#
loop_
_entity_poly.entity_id
_entity_poly.type
_entity_poly.pdbx_seq_one_letter_code
_entity_poly.pdbx_strand_id
1 'polypeptide(L)'
;KEAEGEIKVHCYDFAPTPTRDESEVLSLFSDSYTNKISANWNPRWEWSTAEYTEIDTGDNHIARYSGLNFVGIVFNKTADCSSKTHLHLDVLCMDEVSESTIITISIYYGTTEIKHPITLEKYPDFKSKQWLSLDLELEKENKLIPQLALACDDNTRNILLDNIYFY
;
A
#
# COMPACT_ATOMS: atom_id res chain seq x y z
N LYS A 1 31.10 2.55 -16.01
CA LYS A 1 29.91 2.96 -16.82
C LYS A 1 28.66 2.22 -16.45
N GLU A 2 28.73 0.92 -16.12
CA GLU A 2 27.57 0.12 -15.68
C GLU A 2 27.10 0.51 -14.29
N ALA A 3 28.01 0.84 -13.40
CA ALA A 3 27.68 1.28 -12.04
C ALA A 3 26.90 2.61 -12.01
N GLU A 4 27.15 3.51 -12.93
CA GLU A 4 26.41 4.78 -13.04
C GLU A 4 24.97 4.58 -13.51
N GLY A 5 24.69 3.53 -14.31
CA GLY A 5 23.33 3.16 -14.73
C GLY A 5 22.51 2.59 -13.59
N GLU A 6 23.11 1.78 -12.73
CA GLU A 6 22.44 1.19 -11.56
C GLU A 6 22.06 2.23 -10.52
N ILE A 7 22.93 3.22 -10.27
CA ILE A 7 22.67 4.30 -9.30
C ILE A 7 21.42 5.13 -9.68
N LYS A 8 21.13 5.26 -10.98
CA LYS A 8 19.98 6.04 -11.48
C LYS A 8 18.64 5.32 -11.34
N VAL A 9 18.63 3.99 -11.14
CA VAL A 9 17.41 3.20 -11.03
C VAL A 9 16.81 3.29 -9.62
N HIS A 10 17.63 3.56 -8.61
CA HIS A 10 17.21 3.60 -7.20
C HIS A 10 17.37 4.99 -6.61
N CYS A 11 16.32 5.83 -6.73
CA CYS A 11 16.25 7.13 -6.08
C CYS A 11 15.67 7.05 -4.65
N TYR A 12 15.44 5.87 -4.14
CA TYR A 12 14.88 5.57 -2.83
C TYR A 12 15.44 4.23 -2.32
N ASP A 13 15.41 4.03 -1.01
CA ASP A 13 15.77 2.76 -0.38
C ASP A 13 14.64 1.73 -0.55
N PHE A 14 14.94 0.47 -0.30
CA PHE A 14 13.89 -0.54 -0.18
C PHE A 14 13.14 -0.37 1.16
N ALA A 15 11.88 -0.80 1.17
CA ALA A 15 11.10 -0.84 2.40
C ALA A 15 11.75 -1.76 3.43
N PRO A 16 11.58 -1.49 4.73
CA PRO A 16 12.12 -2.36 5.77
C PRO A 16 11.62 -3.80 5.63
N THR A 17 12.53 -4.76 5.81
CA THR A 17 12.16 -6.17 5.76
C THR A 17 11.29 -6.52 6.96
N PRO A 18 10.09 -7.08 6.76
CA PRO A 18 9.25 -7.53 7.86
C PRO A 18 9.92 -8.61 8.71
N THR A 19 9.61 -8.61 10.00
CA THR A 19 10.21 -9.53 10.97
C THR A 19 9.19 -10.41 11.69
N ARG A 20 7.90 -10.28 11.39
CA ARG A 20 6.86 -11.14 11.98
C ARG A 20 6.97 -12.56 11.48
N ASP A 21 6.59 -13.51 12.32
CA ASP A 21 6.50 -14.91 11.91
C ASP A 21 5.40 -15.08 10.86
N GLU A 22 5.68 -15.87 9.83
CA GLU A 22 4.71 -16.11 8.75
C GLU A 22 3.38 -16.69 9.25
N SER A 23 3.41 -17.47 10.33
CA SER A 23 2.21 -18.03 10.94
C SER A 23 1.25 -16.97 11.49
N GLU A 24 1.74 -15.76 11.77
CA GLU A 24 0.95 -14.65 12.31
C GLU A 24 0.37 -13.75 11.21
N VAL A 25 0.75 -13.97 9.96
CA VAL A 25 0.54 -13.03 8.85
C VAL A 25 -0.39 -13.61 7.80
N LEU A 26 -1.29 -12.77 7.28
CA LEU A 26 -2.05 -13.03 6.06
C LEU A 26 -1.63 -11.99 5.02
N SER A 27 -0.78 -12.39 4.08
CA SER A 27 -0.11 -11.46 3.18
C SER A 27 -0.85 -11.29 1.85
N LEU A 28 -0.92 -10.04 1.42
CA LEU A 28 -1.36 -9.63 0.08
C LEU A 28 -0.15 -9.42 -0.85
N PHE A 29 0.87 -8.72 -0.38
CA PHE A 29 2.02 -8.34 -1.19
C PHE A 29 3.27 -8.16 -0.33
N SER A 30 4.16 -9.12 -0.36
CA SER A 30 5.47 -9.05 0.31
C SER A 30 6.37 -10.15 -0.22
N ASP A 31 7.66 -9.87 -0.35
CA ASP A 31 8.67 -10.89 -0.66
C ASP A 31 9.07 -11.71 0.58
N SER A 32 8.71 -11.23 1.77
CA SER A 32 9.02 -11.92 3.04
C SER A 32 8.04 -13.02 3.38
N TYR A 33 6.88 -13.06 2.74
CA TYR A 33 5.78 -13.97 3.07
C TYR A 33 5.20 -14.64 1.84
N THR A 34 4.53 -15.76 2.04
CA THR A 34 3.66 -16.34 1.01
C THR A 34 2.41 -15.46 0.87
N ASN A 35 2.20 -14.89 -0.30
CA ASN A 35 1.04 -14.04 -0.58
C ASN A 35 -0.19 -14.90 -0.82
N LYS A 36 -1.02 -15.06 0.21
CA LYS A 36 -2.23 -15.90 0.18
C LYS A 36 -3.47 -15.16 -0.32
N ILE A 37 -3.45 -13.83 -0.30
CA ILE A 37 -4.50 -13.00 -0.89
C ILE A 37 -4.05 -12.63 -2.29
N SER A 38 -4.88 -12.88 -3.28
CA SER A 38 -4.68 -12.37 -4.64
C SER A 38 -5.72 -11.30 -4.95
N ALA A 39 -5.36 -10.34 -5.79
CA ALA A 39 -6.18 -9.17 -6.03
C ALA A 39 -6.11 -8.68 -7.48
N ASN A 40 -7.17 -7.99 -7.89
CA ASN A 40 -7.14 -7.10 -9.03
C ASN A 40 -6.64 -5.73 -8.53
N TRP A 41 -5.45 -5.35 -8.96
CA TRP A 41 -4.78 -4.13 -8.51
C TRP A 41 -5.29 -2.87 -9.20
N ASN A 42 -6.01 -3.01 -10.32
CA ASN A 42 -6.63 -1.89 -11.01
C ASN A 42 -7.91 -2.34 -11.73
N PRO A 43 -9.05 -2.34 -11.04
CA PRO A 43 -10.33 -2.74 -11.61
C PRO A 43 -10.90 -1.71 -12.59
N ARG A 44 -10.17 -0.62 -12.87
CA ARG A 44 -10.58 0.43 -13.80
C ARG A 44 -11.92 1.08 -13.41
N TRP A 45 -12.02 1.47 -12.14
CA TRP A 45 -13.20 2.20 -11.67
C TRP A 45 -13.41 3.47 -12.49
N GLU A 46 -14.66 3.81 -12.74
CA GLU A 46 -15.02 5.03 -13.45
C GLU A 46 -14.36 6.26 -12.78
N TRP A 47 -13.79 7.13 -13.58
CA TRP A 47 -13.05 8.33 -13.19
C TRP A 47 -11.67 8.09 -12.57
N SER A 48 -11.27 6.85 -12.35
CA SER A 48 -9.90 6.57 -11.92
C SER A 48 -8.90 6.88 -13.03
N THR A 49 -7.82 7.59 -12.66
CA THR A 49 -6.70 7.88 -13.57
C THR A 49 -5.47 7.04 -13.26
N ALA A 50 -5.58 6.12 -12.29
CA ALA A 50 -4.46 5.31 -11.85
C ALA A 50 -4.01 4.29 -12.89
N GLU A 51 -2.70 4.17 -13.06
CA GLU A 51 -2.07 3.06 -13.76
C GLU A 51 -1.26 2.24 -12.76
N TYR A 52 -1.34 0.92 -12.89
CA TYR A 52 -0.64 -0.01 -12.01
C TYR A 52 0.47 -0.74 -12.76
N THR A 53 1.64 -0.84 -12.13
CA THR A 53 2.72 -1.71 -12.57
C THR A 53 3.39 -2.34 -11.36
N GLU A 54 3.96 -3.54 -11.53
CA GLU A 54 4.83 -4.15 -10.54
C GLU A 54 6.27 -3.93 -10.95
N ILE A 55 7.07 -3.41 -10.02
CA ILE A 55 8.51 -3.25 -10.22
C ILE A 55 9.19 -4.49 -9.67
N ASP A 56 9.97 -5.17 -10.52
CA ASP A 56 10.78 -6.32 -10.13
C ASP A 56 12.26 -5.93 -10.24
N THR A 57 12.94 -5.86 -9.10
CA THR A 57 14.37 -5.54 -9.03
C THR A 57 15.26 -6.79 -9.00
N GLY A 58 14.66 -8.00 -9.09
CA GLY A 58 15.33 -9.27 -8.89
C GLY A 58 15.30 -9.71 -7.41
N ASP A 59 15.60 -8.82 -6.50
CA ASP A 59 15.63 -9.09 -5.06
C ASP A 59 14.35 -8.66 -4.34
N ASN A 60 13.58 -7.75 -4.93
CA ASN A 60 12.38 -7.18 -4.33
C ASN A 60 11.34 -6.84 -5.38
N HIS A 61 10.07 -6.99 -5.01
CA HIS A 61 8.93 -6.56 -5.80
C HIS A 61 8.26 -5.37 -5.12
N ILE A 62 7.85 -4.39 -5.90
CA ILE A 62 7.21 -3.17 -5.42
C ILE A 62 5.97 -2.91 -6.26
N ALA A 63 4.84 -2.69 -5.63
CA ALA A 63 3.62 -2.27 -6.30
C ALA A 63 3.68 -0.76 -6.58
N ARG A 64 3.44 -0.36 -7.82
CA ARG A 64 3.53 1.05 -8.24
C ARG A 64 2.23 1.52 -8.85
N TYR A 65 1.73 2.64 -8.32
CA TYR A 65 0.66 3.40 -8.94
C TYR A 65 1.18 4.72 -9.48
N SER A 66 0.85 5.02 -10.74
CA SER A 66 1.17 6.28 -11.39
C SER A 66 -0.12 7.04 -11.68
N GLY A 67 -0.08 8.38 -11.58
CA GLY A 67 -1.23 9.23 -11.86
C GLY A 67 -2.44 8.89 -10.97
N LEU A 68 -2.17 8.50 -9.75
CA LEU A 68 -3.19 8.01 -8.82
C LEU A 68 -4.04 9.15 -8.29
N ASN A 69 -5.32 9.19 -8.68
CA ASN A 69 -6.35 9.94 -7.99
C ASN A 69 -7.08 9.04 -6.97
N PHE A 70 -7.58 7.91 -7.41
CA PHE A 70 -8.08 6.83 -6.55
C PHE A 70 -8.02 5.50 -7.29
N VAL A 71 -7.94 4.41 -6.55
CA VAL A 71 -7.93 3.06 -7.11
C VAL A 71 -8.43 2.07 -6.07
N GLY A 72 -9.16 1.05 -6.52
CA GLY A 72 -9.48 -0.11 -5.69
C GLY A 72 -8.41 -1.20 -5.84
N ILE A 73 -8.19 -1.93 -4.76
CA ILE A 73 -7.45 -3.19 -4.77
C ILE A 73 -8.46 -4.26 -4.36
N VAL A 74 -9.05 -4.91 -5.35
CA VAL A 74 -10.18 -5.82 -5.14
C VAL A 74 -9.67 -7.24 -5.01
N PHE A 75 -9.90 -7.86 -3.86
CA PHE A 75 -9.44 -9.22 -3.60
C PHE A 75 -10.26 -10.22 -4.42
N ASN A 76 -9.60 -11.25 -4.95
CA ASN A 76 -10.29 -12.31 -5.72
C ASN A 76 -11.27 -13.10 -4.83
N LYS A 77 -10.93 -13.21 -3.55
CA LYS A 77 -11.81 -13.74 -2.51
C LYS A 77 -11.76 -12.82 -1.31
N THR A 78 -12.90 -12.62 -0.66
CA THR A 78 -12.96 -11.89 0.61
C THR A 78 -11.96 -12.50 1.60
N ALA A 79 -11.10 -11.65 2.17
CA ALA A 79 -10.14 -12.08 3.17
C ALA A 79 -10.82 -12.19 4.54
N ASP A 80 -10.69 -13.35 5.17
CA ASP A 80 -11.14 -13.56 6.55
C ASP A 80 -10.03 -13.09 7.50
N CYS A 81 -10.19 -11.88 8.03
CA CYS A 81 -9.27 -11.26 8.98
C CYS A 81 -9.76 -11.35 10.42
N SER A 82 -10.65 -12.31 10.73
CA SER A 82 -11.24 -12.46 12.06
C SER A 82 -10.22 -12.65 13.17
N SER A 83 -9.09 -13.29 12.86
CA SER A 83 -7.98 -13.50 13.79
C SER A 83 -6.93 -12.39 13.77
N LYS A 84 -7.12 -11.36 12.93
CA LYS A 84 -6.15 -10.27 12.76
C LYS A 84 -6.63 -9.00 13.46
N THR A 85 -5.67 -8.14 13.81
CA THR A 85 -5.95 -6.88 14.51
C THR A 85 -5.50 -5.65 13.73
N HIS A 86 -4.59 -5.82 12.76
CA HIS A 86 -3.98 -4.72 12.04
C HIS A 86 -3.78 -5.06 10.56
N LEU A 87 -3.76 -4.01 9.75
CA LEU A 87 -3.21 -4.03 8.40
C LEU A 87 -1.88 -3.26 8.44
N HIS A 88 -0.81 -3.95 8.05
CA HIS A 88 0.48 -3.31 7.79
C HIS A 88 0.63 -3.02 6.30
N LEU A 89 1.16 -1.85 5.97
CA LEU A 89 1.65 -1.55 4.62
C LEU A 89 2.75 -0.50 4.69
N ASP A 90 3.72 -0.64 3.81
CA ASP A 90 4.74 0.37 3.59
C ASP A 90 4.35 1.21 2.37
N VAL A 91 4.39 2.53 2.52
CA VAL A 91 3.97 3.50 1.50
C VAL A 91 5.10 4.49 1.23
N LEU A 92 5.36 4.76 -0.03
CA LEU A 92 6.31 5.78 -0.45
C LEU A 92 5.65 6.71 -1.47
N CYS A 93 5.62 8.00 -1.16
CA CYS A 93 5.18 9.02 -2.09
C CYS A 93 6.37 9.54 -2.91
N MET A 94 6.30 9.42 -4.22
CA MET A 94 7.36 9.88 -5.12
C MET A 94 7.36 11.40 -5.31
N ASP A 95 6.23 12.05 -5.03
CA ASP A 95 6.03 13.48 -5.21
C ASP A 95 6.31 14.25 -3.93
N GLU A 96 6.35 15.58 -4.02
CA GLU A 96 6.51 16.44 -2.86
C GLU A 96 5.40 16.24 -1.84
N VAL A 97 5.77 16.23 -0.59
CA VAL A 97 4.85 16.10 0.55
C VAL A 97 4.81 17.44 1.31
N SER A 98 3.61 17.96 1.52
CA SER A 98 3.36 19.20 2.27
C SER A 98 2.28 18.97 3.31
N GLU A 99 1.98 20.00 4.08
CA GLU A 99 0.89 19.97 5.08
C GLU A 99 -0.49 19.73 4.46
N SER A 100 -0.66 20.02 3.17
CA SER A 100 -1.91 19.79 2.44
C SER A 100 -1.98 18.41 1.77
N THR A 101 -0.91 17.64 1.81
CA THR A 101 -0.89 16.30 1.20
C THR A 101 -1.73 15.33 2.01
N ILE A 102 -2.70 14.69 1.35
CA ILE A 102 -3.56 13.67 1.96
C ILE A 102 -3.58 12.45 1.06
N ILE A 103 -3.08 11.33 1.58
CA ILE A 103 -3.24 10.02 0.96
C ILE A 103 -4.14 9.21 1.88
N THR A 104 -5.25 8.73 1.35
CA THR A 104 -6.23 7.97 2.14
C THR A 104 -6.14 6.50 1.79
N ILE A 105 -5.93 5.67 2.81
CA ILE A 105 -6.04 4.21 2.72
C ILE A 105 -7.41 3.84 3.25
N SER A 106 -8.21 3.15 2.44
CA SER A 106 -9.52 2.67 2.85
C SER A 106 -9.51 1.16 3.02
N ILE A 107 -10.11 0.70 4.10
CA ILE A 107 -10.36 -0.73 4.35
C ILE A 107 -11.88 -0.93 4.29
N TYR A 108 -12.32 -1.87 3.44
CA TYR A 108 -13.73 -2.19 3.31
C TYR A 108 -14.08 -3.42 4.15
N TYR A 109 -15.11 -3.27 4.95
CA TYR A 109 -15.70 -4.36 5.73
C TYR A 109 -17.07 -4.66 5.09
N GLY A 110 -17.10 -5.63 4.17
CA GLY A 110 -18.24 -5.78 3.28
C GLY A 110 -18.36 -4.52 2.40
N THR A 111 -19.46 -3.78 2.54
CA THR A 111 -19.71 -2.52 1.82
C THR A 111 -19.35 -1.28 2.64
N THR A 112 -18.93 -1.44 3.89
CA THR A 112 -18.59 -0.32 4.78
C THR A 112 -17.14 0.08 4.57
N GLU A 113 -16.92 1.31 4.15
CA GLU A 113 -15.59 1.89 3.98
C GLU A 113 -15.14 2.61 5.25
N ILE A 114 -13.97 2.24 5.76
CA ILE A 114 -13.31 2.96 6.86
C ILE A 114 -12.04 3.59 6.29
N LYS A 115 -11.97 4.92 6.36
CA LYS A 115 -10.87 5.71 5.80
C LYS A 115 -9.78 5.98 6.83
N HIS A 116 -8.53 5.83 6.40
CA HIS A 116 -7.34 6.16 7.18
C HIS A 116 -6.52 7.22 6.44
N PRO A 117 -6.74 8.51 6.73
CA PRO A 117 -5.98 9.59 6.09
C PRO A 117 -4.53 9.60 6.59
N ILE A 118 -3.61 9.72 5.65
CA ILE A 118 -2.17 9.87 5.90
C ILE A 118 -1.81 11.31 5.63
N THR A 119 -1.46 12.04 6.68
CA THR A 119 -1.10 13.46 6.65
C THR A 119 0.16 13.70 7.46
N LEU A 120 0.83 14.84 7.24
CA LEU A 120 1.98 15.24 8.06
C LEU A 120 1.60 15.48 9.53
N GLU A 121 0.40 15.96 9.80
CA GLU A 121 -0.09 16.16 11.16
C GLU A 121 -0.10 14.85 11.95
N LYS A 122 -0.61 13.78 11.32
CA LYS A 122 -0.71 12.47 11.97
C LYS A 122 0.61 11.69 11.89
N TYR A 123 1.35 11.84 10.81
CA TYR A 123 2.60 11.13 10.55
C TYR A 123 3.71 12.13 10.23
N PRO A 124 4.39 12.71 11.25
CA PRO A 124 5.43 13.72 11.02
C PRO A 124 6.63 13.23 10.19
N ASP A 125 6.83 11.91 10.12
CA ASP A 125 7.88 11.30 9.31
C ASP A 125 7.48 11.06 7.86
N PHE A 126 6.28 11.44 7.47
CA PHE A 126 5.82 11.33 6.07
C PHE A 126 6.59 12.32 5.20
N LYS A 127 7.45 11.79 4.33
CA LYS A 127 8.34 12.59 3.47
C LYS A 127 8.39 12.01 2.06
N SER A 128 8.63 12.90 1.08
CA SER A 128 8.85 12.50 -0.30
C SER A 128 10.01 11.49 -0.42
N LYS A 129 9.81 10.45 -1.21
CA LYS A 129 10.80 9.42 -1.54
C LYS A 129 11.35 8.65 -0.33
N GLN A 130 10.58 8.60 0.75
CA GLN A 130 10.91 7.83 1.94
C GLN A 130 9.75 6.90 2.29
N TRP A 131 10.08 5.67 2.66
CA TRP A 131 9.08 4.71 3.11
C TRP A 131 8.49 5.11 4.44
N LEU A 132 7.17 5.10 4.51
CA LEU A 132 6.40 5.25 5.73
C LEU A 132 5.74 3.90 6.04
N SER A 133 6.09 3.31 7.17
CA SER A 133 5.47 2.07 7.63
C SER A 133 4.20 2.39 8.41
N LEU A 134 3.10 1.83 7.96
CA LEU A 134 1.78 2.03 8.57
C LEU A 134 1.28 0.75 9.21
N ASP A 135 0.72 0.88 10.40
CA ASP A 135 0.02 -0.19 11.10
C ASP A 135 -1.37 0.32 11.44
N LEU A 136 -2.35 -0.05 10.63
CA LEU A 136 -3.72 0.44 10.73
C LEU A 136 -4.54 -0.58 11.54
N GLU A 137 -5.12 -0.12 12.65
CA GLU A 137 -5.97 -0.97 13.48
C GLU A 137 -7.27 -1.33 12.73
N LEU A 138 -7.59 -2.63 12.72
CA LEU A 138 -8.84 -3.11 12.13
C LEU A 138 -10.00 -2.89 13.08
N GLU A 139 -11.20 -2.81 12.51
CA GLU A 139 -12.44 -2.84 13.29
C GLU A 139 -12.50 -4.16 14.11
N LYS A 140 -13.15 -4.12 15.26
CA LYS A 140 -13.18 -5.27 16.18
C LYS A 140 -14.09 -6.38 15.70
N GLU A 141 -15.08 -6.07 14.88
CA GLU A 141 -16.09 -7.00 14.40
C GLU A 141 -16.21 -6.99 12.90
N ASN A 142 -16.78 -8.04 12.32
CA ASN A 142 -17.08 -8.13 10.88
C ASN A 142 -15.83 -7.96 9.99
N LYS A 143 -14.75 -8.63 10.35
CA LYS A 143 -13.45 -8.52 9.66
C LYS A 143 -13.37 -9.38 8.40
N LEU A 144 -14.43 -9.37 7.59
CA LEU A 144 -14.44 -9.95 6.25
C LEU A 144 -14.17 -8.82 5.26
N ILE A 145 -12.96 -8.79 4.73
CA ILE A 145 -12.44 -7.68 3.95
C ILE A 145 -12.35 -8.07 2.47
N PRO A 146 -13.22 -7.50 1.60
CA PRO A 146 -13.21 -7.81 0.17
C PRO A 146 -12.23 -6.98 -0.63
N GLN A 147 -11.81 -5.82 -0.11
CA GLN A 147 -10.97 -4.90 -0.86
C GLN A 147 -10.37 -3.81 0.02
N LEU A 148 -9.30 -3.22 -0.50
CA LEU A 148 -8.73 -1.96 -0.05
C LEU A 148 -8.95 -0.91 -1.12
N ALA A 149 -8.71 0.36 -0.80
CA ALA A 149 -8.64 1.43 -1.78
C ALA A 149 -7.61 2.48 -1.36
N LEU A 150 -7.08 3.19 -2.34
CA LEU A 150 -6.22 4.33 -2.13
C LEU A 150 -6.82 5.55 -2.84
N ALA A 151 -6.70 6.71 -2.21
CA ALA A 151 -7.07 7.98 -2.82
C ALA A 151 -6.05 9.07 -2.48
N CYS A 152 -5.79 9.95 -3.45
CA CYS A 152 -5.01 11.15 -3.24
C CYS A 152 -5.99 12.32 -3.31
N ASP A 153 -6.42 12.83 -2.16
CA ASP A 153 -7.55 13.74 -2.07
C ASP A 153 -7.23 15.17 -2.52
N ASP A 154 -5.94 15.50 -2.64
CA ASP A 154 -5.49 16.86 -2.99
C ASP A 154 -4.96 16.95 -4.44
N ASN A 155 -4.39 15.89 -4.98
CA ASN A 155 -3.79 15.89 -6.31
C ASN A 155 -3.50 14.45 -6.75
N THR A 156 -3.24 14.23 -8.05
CA THR A 156 -2.74 12.93 -8.51
C THR A 156 -1.29 12.75 -8.09
N ARG A 157 -0.93 11.52 -7.70
CA ARG A 157 0.42 11.21 -7.21
C ARG A 157 0.93 9.88 -7.73
N ASN A 158 2.23 9.70 -7.59
CA ASN A 158 2.90 8.44 -7.84
C ASN A 158 3.25 7.80 -6.51
N ILE A 159 2.68 6.64 -6.25
CA ILE A 159 2.76 5.95 -4.96
C ILE A 159 3.36 4.56 -5.15
N LEU A 160 4.31 4.22 -4.31
CA LEU A 160 4.84 2.87 -4.20
C LEU A 160 4.29 2.21 -2.94
N LEU A 161 4.00 0.93 -3.04
CA LEU A 161 3.56 0.10 -1.92
C LEU A 161 4.41 -1.16 -1.82
N ASP A 162 4.66 -1.59 -0.61
CA ASP A 162 5.31 -2.87 -0.32
C ASP A 162 4.81 -3.42 1.02
N ASN A 163 5.07 -4.68 1.29
CA ASN A 163 4.79 -5.32 2.56
C ASN A 163 3.36 -5.08 3.06
N ILE A 164 2.39 -5.45 2.24
CA ILE A 164 0.97 -5.31 2.58
C ILE A 164 0.48 -6.65 3.16
N TYR A 165 0.18 -6.66 4.46
CA TYR A 165 -0.29 -7.86 5.13
C TYR A 165 -1.12 -7.53 6.36
N PHE A 166 -2.02 -8.45 6.69
CA PHE A 166 -2.77 -8.43 7.95
C PHE A 166 -2.04 -9.25 9.01
N TYR A 167 -2.09 -8.80 10.26
CA TYR A 167 -1.49 -9.51 11.40
C TYR A 167 -2.29 -9.32 12.68
#